data_e34c511149ddd2151a36baeb9b50499c
#
_entry.id   e34c511149ddd2151a36baeb9b50499c
#
_cell.length_a   1.000
_cell.length_b   1.000
_cell.length_c   1.000
_cell.angle_alpha   90.00
_cell.angle_beta   90.00
_cell.angle_gamma   90.00
#
_symmetry.space_group_name_H-M   'P 1'
#
loop_
_entity.id
_entity.type
_entity.pdbx_description
1 polymer ?
#
loop_
_entity_poly.entity_id
_entity_poly.type
_entity_poly.pdbx_seq_one_letter_code
_entity_poly.pdbx_strand_id
1 'polypeptide(L)'
;MVGPRNNMWDDNDPCFVISVAARMVRVHTQTLRYYEREGLLEPARSRGNIRLYSQKDIENLRSIKSLTDELGINLAGVQVVMRLMERISDLEKQVLNLNQQLLHIRNTRRM
;
A
#
# COMPACT_ATOMS: atom_id res chain seq x y z
N MET A 1 10.89 19.83 -2.18
CA MET A 1 10.51 19.84 -2.90
C MET A 1 9.69 19.08 -3.31
N VAL A 2 9.19 18.88 -3.74
CA VAL A 2 8.33 18.25 -3.85
C VAL A 2 7.57 18.23 -4.91
N GLY A 3 7.39 19.10 -5.45
CA GLY A 3 6.53 19.29 -6.46
C GLY A 3 6.53 18.33 -7.57
N PRO A 4 7.60 18.07 -8.14
CA PRO A 4 7.56 17.26 -9.33
C PRO A 4 6.92 15.95 -9.20
N ARG A 5 7.09 15.31 -8.08
CA ARG A 5 6.55 14.04 -8.00
C ARG A 5 5.08 14.06 -7.93
N ASN A 6 4.50 15.14 -7.59
CA ASN A 6 3.07 15.24 -7.52
C ASN A 6 2.41 15.02 -8.86
N ASN A 7 3.14 15.30 -9.93
CA ASN A 7 2.55 15.22 -11.25
C ASN A 7 3.04 14.04 -12.06
N MET A 8 4.12 13.41 -11.60
CA MET A 8 4.76 12.39 -12.40
C MET A 8 4.61 11.00 -11.83
N TRP A 9 4.41 10.91 -10.53
CA TRP A 9 4.40 9.62 -9.86
C TRP A 9 3.15 9.42 -9.05
N ASP A 10 2.65 8.21 -9.11
CA ASP A 10 1.56 7.76 -8.27
C ASP A 10 2.17 6.73 -7.31
N ASP A 11 1.64 6.62 -6.11
CA ASP A 11 2.12 5.65 -5.13
C ASP A 11 1.95 4.21 -5.61
N ASN A 12 1.09 4.00 -6.60
CA ASN A 12 0.86 2.68 -7.16
C ASN A 12 1.73 2.38 -8.37
N ASP A 13 2.56 3.33 -8.81
CA ASP A 13 3.43 3.10 -9.96
C ASP A 13 4.53 2.10 -9.60
N PRO A 14 4.70 1.02 -10.38
CA PRO A 14 5.74 0.04 -10.11
C PRO A 14 7.10 0.60 -10.53
N CYS A 15 8.01 0.75 -9.57
CA CYS A 15 9.30 1.36 -9.86
C CYS A 15 10.50 0.71 -9.19
N PHE A 16 10.32 -0.24 -8.28
CA PHE A 16 11.45 -0.84 -7.57
C PHE A 16 11.56 -2.32 -7.87
N VAL A 17 12.76 -2.77 -8.28
CA VAL A 17 13.01 -4.21 -8.42
C VAL A 17 13.17 -4.81 -7.02
N ILE A 18 13.05 -6.14 -6.94
CA ILE A 18 13.02 -6.83 -5.64
C ILE A 18 14.25 -6.56 -4.78
N SER A 19 15.43 -6.49 -5.36
CA SER A 19 16.66 -6.24 -4.58
C SER A 19 16.62 -4.87 -3.91
N VAL A 20 16.08 -3.87 -4.60
CA VAL A 20 15.95 -2.53 -4.06
C VAL A 20 14.86 -2.49 -3.00
N ALA A 21 13.71 -3.09 -3.29
CA ALA A 21 12.60 -3.14 -2.34
C ALA A 21 13.03 -3.84 -1.04
N ALA A 22 13.72 -4.96 -1.15
CA ALA A 22 14.20 -5.69 0.02
C ALA A 22 15.15 -4.83 0.87
N ARG A 23 16.04 -4.08 0.21
CA ARG A 23 16.95 -3.20 0.91
C ARG A 23 16.22 -2.07 1.62
N MET A 24 15.20 -1.51 0.96
CA MET A 24 14.43 -0.41 1.53
C MET A 24 13.74 -0.81 2.83
N VAL A 25 13.25 -2.04 2.90
CA VAL A 25 12.54 -2.52 4.09
C VAL A 25 13.38 -3.41 4.98
N ARG A 26 14.65 -3.61 4.62
CA ARG A 26 15.64 -4.35 5.42
C ARG A 26 15.25 -5.80 5.66
N VAL A 27 14.90 -6.49 4.59
CA VAL A 27 14.63 -7.92 4.63
C VAL A 27 15.33 -8.59 3.47
N HIS A 28 15.39 -9.90 3.47
CA HIS A 28 15.96 -10.66 2.36
C HIS A 28 14.94 -10.74 1.22
N THR A 29 15.46 -10.85 0.00
CA THR A 29 14.58 -11.01 -1.17
C THR A 29 13.73 -12.27 -1.05
N GLN A 30 14.26 -13.31 -0.40
CA GLN A 30 13.48 -14.54 -0.19
C GLN A 30 12.25 -14.29 0.70
N THR A 31 12.37 -13.37 1.65
CA THR A 31 11.24 -12.99 2.49
C THR A 31 10.14 -12.35 1.66
N LEU A 32 10.51 -11.50 0.71
CA LEU A 32 9.53 -10.88 -0.18
C LEU A 32 8.84 -11.92 -1.06
N ARG A 33 9.60 -12.89 -1.57
CA ARG A 33 9.03 -13.97 -2.36
C ARG A 33 8.08 -14.82 -1.53
N TYR A 34 8.43 -15.05 -0.27
CA TYR A 34 7.58 -15.78 0.66
C TYR A 34 6.25 -15.04 0.89
N TYR A 35 6.33 -13.73 1.14
CA TYR A 35 5.11 -12.94 1.33
C TYR A 35 4.22 -12.98 0.09
N GLU A 36 4.81 -12.94 -1.09
CA GLU A 36 4.03 -13.03 -2.32
C GLU A 36 3.32 -14.39 -2.40
N ARG A 37 4.05 -15.47 -2.11
CA ARG A 37 3.45 -16.81 -2.13
C ARG A 37 2.30 -16.94 -1.16
N GLU A 38 2.39 -16.26 -0.01
CA GLU A 38 1.36 -16.32 1.02
C GLU A 38 0.22 -15.34 0.75
N GLY A 39 0.27 -14.61 -0.34
CA GLY A 39 -0.82 -13.71 -0.71
C GLY A 39 -0.83 -12.39 0.00
N LEU A 40 0.28 -12.00 0.64
CA LEU A 40 0.35 -10.73 1.36
C LEU A 40 0.58 -9.53 0.46
N LEU A 41 1.17 -9.77 -0.70
CA LEU A 41 1.35 -8.70 -1.69
C LEU A 41 1.45 -9.30 -3.07
N GLU A 42 1.23 -8.44 -4.06
CA GLU A 42 1.17 -8.85 -5.44
C GLU A 42 1.86 -7.81 -6.29
N PRO A 43 3.20 -7.88 -6.39
CA PRO A 43 3.92 -6.89 -7.17
C PRO A 43 3.59 -7.00 -8.65
N ALA A 44 3.66 -5.88 -9.35
CA ALA A 44 3.49 -5.89 -10.79
C ALA A 44 4.64 -6.63 -11.44
N ARG A 45 4.46 -6.99 -12.70
CA ARG A 45 5.51 -7.66 -13.48
C ARG A 45 5.78 -6.85 -14.72
N SER A 46 7.06 -6.70 -15.05
CA SER A 46 7.47 -6.07 -16.29
C SER A 46 7.25 -7.04 -17.45
N ARG A 47 7.51 -6.57 -18.67
CA ARG A 47 7.41 -7.42 -19.86
C ARG A 47 8.32 -8.64 -19.76
N GLY A 48 9.47 -8.50 -19.12
CA GLY A 48 10.39 -9.60 -18.90
C GLY A 48 10.05 -10.44 -17.70
N ASN A 49 8.84 -10.28 -17.14
CA ASN A 49 8.38 -11.03 -15.99
C ASN A 49 9.20 -10.73 -14.72
N ILE A 50 9.73 -9.53 -14.62
CA ILE A 50 10.48 -9.09 -13.45
C ILE A 50 9.54 -8.43 -12.47
N ARG A 51 9.65 -8.78 -11.18
CA ARG A 51 8.83 -8.16 -10.13
C ARG A 51 9.17 -6.69 -9.98
N LEU A 52 8.14 -5.86 -9.93
CA LEU A 52 8.29 -4.42 -9.72
C LEU A 52 7.37 -3.99 -8.59
N TYR A 53 7.95 -3.34 -7.61
CA TYR A 53 7.25 -2.92 -6.41
C TYR A 53 6.96 -1.43 -6.48
N SER A 54 5.76 -1.04 -6.04
CA SER A 54 5.36 0.35 -5.97
C SER A 54 5.71 0.94 -4.60
N GLN A 55 5.59 2.24 -4.46
CA GLN A 55 5.73 2.90 -3.15
C GLN A 55 4.69 2.35 -2.18
N LYS A 56 3.48 2.10 -2.65
CA LYS A 56 2.43 1.50 -1.83
C LYS A 56 2.84 0.12 -1.34
N ASP A 57 3.46 -0.67 -2.21
CA ASP A 57 3.97 -1.98 -1.82
C ASP A 57 5.03 -1.86 -0.73
N ILE A 58 5.90 -0.87 -0.82
CA ILE A 58 6.93 -0.63 0.20
C ILE A 58 6.29 -0.31 1.54
N GLU A 59 5.26 0.54 1.54
CA GLU A 59 4.54 0.87 2.77
C GLU A 59 3.86 -0.36 3.36
N ASN A 60 3.26 -1.19 2.51
CA ASN A 60 2.63 -2.43 2.96
C ASN A 60 3.67 -3.39 3.55
N LEU A 61 4.85 -3.47 2.93
CA LEU A 61 5.94 -4.30 3.44
C LEU A 61 6.40 -3.85 4.82
N ARG A 62 6.49 -2.53 5.03
CA ARG A 62 6.84 -2.00 6.34
C ARG A 62 5.79 -2.36 7.39
N SER A 63 4.52 -2.30 7.01
CA SER A 63 3.43 -2.69 7.92
C SER A 63 3.51 -4.18 8.26
N ILE A 64 3.74 -5.02 7.26
CA ILE A 64 3.87 -6.46 7.48
C ILE A 64 5.02 -6.75 8.44
N LYS A 65 6.16 -6.10 8.20
CA LYS A 65 7.33 -6.31 9.05
C LYS A 65 7.07 -5.88 10.49
N SER A 66 6.42 -4.74 10.66
CA SER A 66 6.08 -4.24 11.99
C SER A 66 5.13 -5.21 12.70
N LEU A 67 4.11 -5.70 12.02
CA LEU A 67 3.15 -6.63 12.61
C LEU A 67 3.81 -7.95 13.02
N THR A 68 4.73 -8.44 12.22
CA THR A 68 5.40 -9.70 12.52
C THR A 68 6.50 -9.55 13.56
N ASP A 69 7.36 -8.54 13.39
CA ASP A 69 8.56 -8.41 14.23
C ASP A 69 8.29 -7.72 15.54
N GLU A 70 7.48 -6.66 15.53
CA GLU A 70 7.23 -5.88 16.73
C GLU A 70 6.06 -6.41 17.54
N LEU A 71 5.01 -6.84 16.87
CA LEU A 71 3.80 -7.30 17.56
C LEU A 71 3.68 -8.80 17.61
N GLY A 72 4.57 -9.53 16.95
CA GLY A 72 4.58 -10.98 17.00
C GLY A 72 3.35 -11.65 16.39
N ILE A 73 2.70 -10.98 15.45
CA ILE A 73 1.51 -11.53 14.81
C ILE A 73 1.94 -12.53 13.75
N ASN A 74 1.34 -13.71 13.74
CA ASN A 74 1.67 -14.70 12.71
C ASN A 74 1.11 -14.29 11.35
N LEU A 75 1.53 -14.98 10.31
CA LEU A 75 1.21 -14.58 8.95
C LEU A 75 -0.28 -14.58 8.66
N ALA A 76 -1.03 -15.54 9.21
CA ALA A 76 -2.48 -15.56 9.02
C ALA A 76 -3.13 -14.33 9.63
N GLY A 77 -2.67 -13.92 10.81
CA GLY A 77 -3.15 -12.72 11.47
C GLY A 77 -2.78 -11.47 10.70
N VAL A 78 -1.57 -11.44 10.13
CA VAL A 78 -1.13 -10.31 9.32
C VAL A 78 -2.03 -10.15 8.10
N GLN A 79 -2.42 -11.26 7.46
CA GLN A 79 -3.33 -11.20 6.32
C GLN A 79 -4.65 -10.54 6.69
N VAL A 80 -5.19 -10.90 7.86
CA VAL A 80 -6.44 -10.30 8.35
C VAL A 80 -6.27 -8.81 8.61
N VAL A 81 -5.19 -8.45 9.30
CA VAL A 81 -4.91 -7.04 9.62
C VAL A 81 -4.77 -6.21 8.35
N MET A 82 -4.02 -6.72 7.37
CA MET A 82 -3.82 -5.98 6.12
C MET A 82 -5.14 -5.77 5.38
N ARG A 83 -6.00 -6.78 5.38
CA ARG A 83 -7.32 -6.68 4.76
C ARG A 83 -8.18 -5.64 5.48
N LEU A 84 -8.14 -5.64 6.81
CA LEU A 84 -8.89 -4.66 7.60
C LEU A 84 -8.36 -3.24 7.39
N MET A 85 -7.05 -3.08 7.29
CA MET A 85 -6.45 -1.78 7.01
C MET A 85 -6.90 -1.23 5.66
N GLU A 86 -6.96 -2.10 4.66
CA GLU A 86 -7.45 -1.73 3.34
C GLU A 86 -8.92 -1.31 3.42
N ARG A 87 -9.73 -2.06 4.15
CA ARG A 87 -11.14 -1.73 4.33
C ARG A 87 -11.32 -0.41 5.05
N ILE A 88 -10.51 -0.14 6.07
CA ILE A 88 -10.53 1.13 6.79
C ILE A 88 -10.22 2.27 5.83
N SER A 89 -9.17 2.10 5.02
CA SER A 89 -8.79 3.13 4.05
C SER A 89 -9.94 3.43 3.07
N ASP A 90 -10.61 2.38 2.58
CA ASP A 90 -11.73 2.56 1.67
C ASP A 90 -12.90 3.29 2.34
N LEU A 91 -13.19 2.94 3.59
CA LEU A 91 -14.27 3.59 4.33
C LEU A 91 -13.94 5.06 4.61
N GLU A 92 -12.69 5.36 4.93
CA GLU A 92 -12.26 6.73 5.13
C GLU A 92 -12.46 7.57 3.86
N LYS A 93 -12.15 6.99 2.71
CA LYS A 93 -12.36 7.66 1.43
C LYS A 93 -13.85 7.90 1.18
N GLN A 94 -14.69 6.93 1.51
CA GLN A 94 -16.13 7.09 1.37
C GLN A 94 -16.67 8.19 2.27
N VAL A 95 -16.21 8.24 3.52
CA VAL A 95 -16.62 9.27 4.46
C VAL A 95 -16.22 10.65 3.93
N LEU A 96 -14.98 10.78 3.45
CA LEU A 96 -14.52 12.05 2.90
C LEU A 96 -15.37 12.49 1.72
N ASN A 97 -15.67 11.56 0.82
CA ASN A 97 -16.49 11.85 -0.35
C ASN A 97 -17.89 12.27 0.05
N LEU A 98 -18.51 11.56 1.00
CA LEU A 98 -19.85 11.90 1.47
C LEU A 98 -19.88 13.26 2.16
N ASN A 99 -18.86 13.59 2.93
CA ASN A 99 -18.75 14.90 3.56
C ASN A 99 -18.65 16.01 2.53
N GLN A 100 -17.90 15.77 1.45
CA GLN A 100 -17.78 16.76 0.38
C GLN A 100 -19.11 16.95 -0.34
N GLN A 101 -19.83 15.86 -0.58
CA GLN A 101 -21.15 15.94 -1.20
C GLN A 101 -22.13 16.69 -0.30
N LEU A 102 -22.10 16.40 0.98
CA LEU A 102 -22.98 17.08 1.94
C LEU A 102 -22.67 18.57 1.98
N LEU A 103 -21.42 18.93 2.01
CA LEU A 103 -21.01 20.33 2.01
C LEU A 103 -21.48 21.03 0.74
N HIS A 104 -21.36 20.39 -0.40
CA HIS A 104 -21.83 20.95 -1.66
C HIS A 104 -23.33 21.18 -1.64
N ILE A 105 -24.11 20.24 -1.16
CA ILE A 105 -25.56 20.39 -1.05
C ILE A 105 -25.92 21.56 -0.13
N ARG A 106 -25.26 21.70 1.00
CA ARG A 106 -25.49 22.78 1.92
C ARG A 106 -25.19 24.13 1.29
N ASN A 107 -24.09 24.23 0.59
CA ASN A 107 -23.73 25.48 -0.07
C ASN A 107 -24.72 25.84 -1.19
N THR A 108 -25.17 24.83 -1.93
CA THR A 108 -26.15 25.06 -2.99
C THR A 108 -27.48 25.57 -2.39
N ARG A 109 -27.89 25.05 -1.25
CA ARG A 109 -29.13 25.45 -0.63
C ARG A 109 -29.12 26.89 -0.12
N ARG A 110 -27.95 27.39 0.21
CA ARG A 110 -27.83 28.76 0.72
C ARG A 110 -27.95 29.79 -0.39
N MET A 111 -27.80 29.36 -1.60
CA MET A 111 -27.92 30.23 -2.73
C MET A 111 -29.35 30.24 -3.23
#